data_84b02334f7d1716d8573dc5dabe13d9f
#
_entry.id   84b02334f7d1716d8573dc5dabe13d9f
#
_cell.length_a   1.000
_cell.length_b   1.000
_cell.length_c   1.000
_cell.angle_alpha   90.00
_cell.angle_beta   90.00
_cell.angle_gamma   90.00
#
_symmetry.space_group_name_H-M   'P 1'
#
loop_
_entity.id
_entity.type
_entity.pdbx_description
1 polymer ?
#
loop_
_entity_poly.entity_id
_entity_poly.type
_entity_poly.pdbx_seq_one_letter_code
_entity_poly.pdbx_strand_id
1 'polypeptide(L)'
;MMDTTNEFSGAITSPTKGYGLRQGSSNAGQYSLENDIDWEKLANVRGFSTHALVVGRYGIPASRMFGDNLNPSSEIYGAGGNVVVHLVYAYAEETIAKGRVDLAGGRIPLLNDFSASPLYCTFQNNAFCGNPKASSDNITHSSYPDASWAFRVRTRPTTSTYIQTGVYFSQAGIYANTQYRTGFKFNGADIHGEAIPVEAGWEPLFGKDKLPGHYKVGYVIDNAPHKDNYYDVNGQPYVISGLPARTLHYSWSAWALADQMVWRHHVKGNADAGLILLGGMYANSPRTQLRAQQYSAGLIDSGFWAARPLDTIGINFSYVRVSKTATATERLQAMYGLPLMSSSLTPQTFGEVLEATYRIHVMRGITFAPDFQYYFRPGAQKALKDAAMLGFKSHIQFF
;
A
#
# COMPACT_ATOMS: atom_id res chain seq x y z
N MET A 1 0.70 19.32 -11.18
CA MET A 1 -0.64 18.67 -11.24
C MET A 1 -1.37 18.92 -9.92
N MET A 2 -2.67 19.19 -9.98
CA MET A 2 -3.55 19.29 -8.78
C MET A 2 -4.72 18.34 -8.95
N ASP A 3 -5.00 17.53 -7.94
CA ASP A 3 -6.12 16.57 -7.97
C ASP A 3 -6.80 16.41 -6.64
N THR A 4 -7.95 15.75 -6.65
CA THR A 4 -8.64 15.28 -5.46
C THR A 4 -9.23 13.89 -5.68
N THR A 5 -9.08 13.05 -4.69
CA THR A 5 -9.69 11.71 -4.64
C THR A 5 -10.57 11.61 -3.41
N ASN A 6 -11.76 11.06 -3.58
CA ASN A 6 -12.70 10.82 -2.49
C ASN A 6 -13.20 9.38 -2.55
N GLU A 7 -13.25 8.72 -1.41
CA GLU A 7 -13.64 7.33 -1.23
C GLU A 7 -14.72 7.23 -0.15
N PHE A 8 -15.90 6.89 -0.56
CA PHE A 8 -17.03 6.60 0.34
C PHE A 8 -17.29 5.11 0.37
N SER A 9 -17.63 4.58 1.54
CA SER A 9 -18.15 3.21 1.67
C SER A 9 -19.08 3.09 2.87
N GLY A 10 -20.05 2.18 2.77
CA GLY A 10 -21.01 1.88 3.82
C GLY A 10 -21.39 0.41 3.84
N ALA A 11 -21.49 -0.17 5.03
CA ALA A 11 -21.88 -1.56 5.21
C ALA A 11 -23.39 -1.73 4.90
N ILE A 12 -23.71 -2.65 3.98
CA ILE A 12 -25.09 -2.98 3.59
C ILE A 12 -25.62 -4.22 4.29
N THR A 13 -24.76 -4.98 4.96
CA THR A 13 -25.15 -6.11 5.82
C THR A 13 -25.14 -5.69 7.28
N SER A 14 -25.71 -6.55 8.15
CA SER A 14 -25.65 -6.34 9.60
C SER A 14 -24.44 -7.06 10.18
N PRO A 15 -23.27 -6.40 10.28
CA PRO A 15 -22.09 -7.00 10.88
C PRO A 15 -22.28 -7.23 12.38
N THR A 16 -21.28 -7.80 13.05
CA THR A 16 -21.29 -7.99 14.50
C THR A 16 -21.54 -6.65 15.19
N LYS A 17 -22.45 -6.62 16.17
CA LYS A 17 -22.78 -5.46 17.00
C LYS A 17 -22.29 -5.67 18.44
N GLY A 18 -22.08 -4.57 19.15
CA GLY A 18 -21.55 -4.58 20.51
C GLY A 18 -20.02 -4.35 20.53
N TYR A 19 -19.48 -4.12 21.72
CA TYR A 19 -18.04 -3.82 21.91
C TYR A 19 -17.53 -2.63 21.07
N GLY A 20 -18.39 -1.63 20.82
CA GLY A 20 -18.07 -0.49 19.95
C GLY A 20 -18.24 -0.77 18.44
N LEU A 21 -18.56 -2.02 18.06
CA LEU A 21 -18.79 -2.39 16.67
C LEU A 21 -20.20 -2.05 16.22
N ARG A 22 -20.32 -1.61 14.97
CA ARG A 22 -21.60 -1.21 14.37
C ARG A 22 -21.58 -1.34 12.86
N GLN A 23 -22.76 -1.42 12.26
CA GLN A 23 -22.95 -1.05 10.87
C GLN A 23 -22.75 0.47 10.74
N GLY A 24 -22.10 0.91 9.66
CA GLY A 24 -21.89 2.33 9.44
C GLY A 24 -21.33 2.62 8.07
N SER A 25 -21.23 3.90 7.78
CA SER A 25 -20.60 4.41 6.57
C SER A 25 -19.59 5.49 6.92
N SER A 26 -18.62 5.68 6.08
CA SER A 26 -17.60 6.70 6.24
C SER A 26 -17.09 7.15 4.88
N ASN A 27 -16.47 8.32 4.91
CA ASN A 27 -15.82 8.94 3.79
C ASN A 27 -14.37 9.26 4.15
N ALA A 28 -13.47 8.98 3.23
CA ALA A 28 -12.09 9.42 3.31
C ALA A 28 -11.71 10.11 2.00
N GLY A 29 -10.84 11.10 2.07
CA GLY A 29 -10.45 11.81 0.86
C GLY A 29 -9.09 12.48 1.00
N GLN A 30 -8.58 12.86 -0.15
CA GLN A 30 -7.28 13.52 -0.31
C GLN A 30 -7.39 14.56 -1.39
N TYR A 31 -6.71 15.68 -1.21
CA TYR A 31 -6.34 16.60 -2.27
C TYR A 31 -4.82 16.68 -2.34
N SER A 32 -4.31 16.84 -3.55
CA SER A 32 -2.86 16.84 -3.79
C SER A 32 -2.41 17.98 -4.67
N LEU A 33 -1.17 18.39 -4.46
CA LEU A 33 -0.43 19.29 -5.34
C LEU A 33 0.94 18.65 -5.61
N GLU A 34 1.14 18.20 -6.84
CA GLU A 34 2.38 17.60 -7.31
C GLU A 34 3.13 18.57 -8.22
N ASN A 35 4.44 18.63 -8.04
CA ASN A 35 5.34 19.44 -8.82
C ASN A 35 6.51 18.58 -9.30
N ASP A 36 6.58 18.35 -10.62
CA ASP A 36 7.67 17.68 -11.31
C ASP A 36 8.34 18.66 -12.26
N ILE A 37 9.62 18.92 -12.04
CA ILE A 37 10.41 19.84 -12.86
C ILE A 37 11.46 19.05 -13.64
N ASP A 38 11.32 19.06 -14.96
CA ASP A 38 12.33 18.58 -15.90
C ASP A 38 13.30 19.71 -16.20
N TRP A 39 14.46 19.67 -15.57
CA TRP A 39 15.49 20.71 -15.68
C TRP A 39 16.21 20.68 -17.04
N GLU A 40 16.14 19.58 -17.81
CA GLU A 40 16.66 19.56 -19.15
C GLU A 40 15.84 20.49 -20.04
N LYS A 41 14.50 20.47 -19.92
CA LYS A 41 13.62 21.37 -20.68
C LYS A 41 13.67 22.82 -20.17
N LEU A 42 13.81 23.02 -18.88
CA LEU A 42 13.75 24.35 -18.28
C LEU A 42 15.09 25.09 -18.32
N ALA A 43 16.20 24.39 -18.07
CA ALA A 43 17.53 24.99 -17.87
C ALA A 43 18.65 24.23 -18.60
N ASN A 44 18.32 23.30 -19.50
CA ASN A 44 19.27 22.47 -20.25
C ASN A 44 20.24 21.63 -19.37
N VAL A 45 19.79 21.24 -18.17
CA VAL A 45 20.50 20.33 -17.26
C VAL A 45 20.07 18.90 -17.59
N ARG A 46 20.87 18.21 -18.39
CA ARG A 46 20.52 16.90 -18.96
C ARG A 46 20.23 15.86 -17.92
N GLY A 47 19.09 15.16 -18.08
CA GLY A 47 18.71 14.02 -17.27
C GLY A 47 18.36 14.33 -15.82
N PHE A 48 18.35 15.61 -15.42
CA PHE A 48 18.06 16.01 -14.05
C PHE A 48 16.61 16.46 -13.88
N SER A 49 15.95 15.94 -12.84
CA SER A 49 14.60 16.30 -12.45
C SER A 49 14.46 16.47 -10.95
N THR A 50 13.45 17.21 -10.52
CA THR A 50 13.07 17.35 -9.11
C THR A 50 11.58 17.11 -8.95
N HIS A 51 11.22 16.46 -7.84
CA HIS A 51 9.88 15.98 -7.55
C HIS A 51 9.46 16.42 -6.15
N ALA A 52 8.24 16.94 -6.03
CA ALA A 52 7.65 17.27 -4.75
C ALA A 52 6.14 17.03 -4.79
N LEU A 53 5.60 16.45 -3.72
CA LEU A 53 4.17 16.20 -3.56
C LEU A 53 3.72 16.64 -2.18
N VAL A 54 2.65 17.42 -2.14
CA VAL A 54 1.98 17.84 -0.93
C VAL A 54 0.52 17.38 -0.98
N VAL A 55 0.02 16.84 0.13
CA VAL A 55 -1.37 16.37 0.24
C VAL A 55 -2.05 16.91 1.49
N GLY A 56 -3.37 17.05 1.42
CA GLY A 56 -4.24 17.11 2.58
C GLY A 56 -5.12 15.86 2.61
N ARG A 57 -5.30 15.26 3.78
CA ARG A 57 -6.07 14.02 3.95
C ARG A 57 -7.09 14.16 5.05
N TYR A 58 -8.26 13.53 4.88
CA TYR A 58 -9.35 13.53 5.84
C TYR A 58 -10.12 12.20 5.84
N GLY A 59 -10.86 11.97 6.93
CA GLY A 59 -11.76 10.84 7.07
C GLY A 59 -11.12 9.58 7.65
N ILE A 60 -11.90 8.51 7.67
CA ILE A 60 -11.54 7.18 8.18
C ILE A 60 -12.17 6.09 7.31
N PRO A 61 -11.59 4.88 7.23
CA PRO A 61 -12.22 3.77 6.51
C PRO A 61 -13.41 3.21 7.29
N ALA A 62 -14.51 2.93 6.60
CA ALA A 62 -15.73 2.42 7.21
C ALA A 62 -15.57 0.99 7.78
N SER A 63 -14.64 0.19 7.26
CA SER A 63 -14.38 -1.17 7.73
C SER A 63 -14.00 -1.27 9.21
N ARG A 64 -13.40 -0.20 9.77
CA ARG A 64 -13.12 -0.13 11.21
C ARG A 64 -14.37 -0.18 12.08
N MET A 65 -15.51 0.24 11.56
CA MET A 65 -16.76 0.25 12.31
C MET A 65 -17.27 -1.16 12.63
N PHE A 66 -16.94 -2.16 11.80
CA PHE A 66 -17.28 -3.56 12.04
C PHE A 66 -16.08 -4.44 12.42
N GLY A 67 -14.96 -3.80 12.82
CA GLY A 67 -13.80 -4.48 13.41
C GLY A 67 -12.75 -4.96 12.41
N ASP A 68 -12.79 -4.53 11.14
CA ASP A 68 -11.69 -4.81 10.22
C ASP A 68 -10.66 -3.68 10.23
N ASN A 69 -9.48 -4.00 10.75
CA ASN A 69 -8.28 -3.16 10.72
C ASN A 69 -7.18 -3.76 9.82
N LEU A 70 -7.42 -4.96 9.26
CA LEU A 70 -6.43 -5.64 8.42
C LEU A 70 -6.51 -5.20 6.96
N ASN A 71 -7.75 -5.02 6.45
CA ASN A 71 -8.01 -4.62 5.07
C ASN A 71 -8.89 -3.37 5.06
N PRO A 72 -8.34 -2.17 5.35
CA PRO A 72 -9.13 -0.94 5.36
C PRO A 72 -9.89 -0.74 4.05
N SER A 73 -11.19 -0.39 4.14
CA SER A 73 -12.08 -0.23 2.99
C SER A 73 -11.72 0.94 2.07
N SER A 74 -10.79 1.78 2.50
CA SER A 74 -10.29 2.93 1.75
C SER A 74 -8.77 2.96 1.87
N GLU A 75 -8.07 3.17 0.77
CA GLU A 75 -6.62 3.37 0.81
C GLU A 75 -6.26 4.74 1.39
N ILE A 76 -7.12 5.73 1.20
CA ILE A 76 -7.01 7.05 1.79
C ILE A 76 -7.52 6.98 3.23
N TYR A 77 -6.78 6.34 4.12
CA TYR A 77 -7.10 6.41 5.54
C TYR A 77 -5.94 7.03 6.30
N GLY A 78 -6.24 7.66 7.38
CA GLY A 78 -5.39 8.43 8.26
C GLY A 78 -3.94 8.03 8.55
N ALA A 79 -3.19 7.44 7.63
CA ALA A 79 -1.74 7.47 7.70
C ALA A 79 -1.32 8.95 7.63
N GLY A 80 -0.57 9.40 8.64
CA GLY A 80 -0.33 10.82 8.84
C GLY A 80 -1.49 11.58 9.49
N GLY A 81 -2.63 10.93 9.81
CA GLY A 81 -3.83 11.53 10.43
C GLY A 81 -4.61 12.44 9.48
N ASN A 82 -5.71 13.00 9.97
CA ASN A 82 -6.43 14.07 9.29
C ASN A 82 -5.55 15.32 9.28
N VAL A 83 -4.92 15.62 8.15
CA VAL A 83 -3.93 16.69 8.02
C VAL A 83 -4.28 17.61 6.86
N VAL A 84 -4.17 18.91 7.09
CA VAL A 84 -4.48 19.92 6.05
C VAL A 84 -3.38 19.98 5.01
N VAL A 85 -2.11 19.90 5.42
CA VAL A 85 -0.94 19.93 4.54
C VAL A 85 0.11 18.95 5.04
N HIS A 86 0.53 18.02 4.18
CA HIS A 86 1.57 17.05 4.46
C HIS A 86 2.49 16.93 3.24
N LEU A 87 3.79 17.12 3.44
CA LEU A 87 4.80 16.87 2.42
C LEU A 87 5.06 15.37 2.33
N VAL A 88 4.60 14.77 1.23
CA VAL A 88 4.75 13.32 0.98
C VAL A 88 6.17 12.98 0.59
N TYR A 89 6.72 13.70 -0.41
CA TYR A 89 8.09 13.56 -0.85
C TYR A 89 8.68 14.86 -1.38
N ALA A 90 10.01 14.94 -1.33
CA ALA A 90 10.82 15.98 -1.98
C ALA A 90 12.19 15.37 -2.29
N TYR A 91 12.47 15.11 -3.56
CA TYR A 91 13.71 14.48 -3.99
C TYR A 91 14.14 14.96 -5.37
N ALA A 92 15.40 14.72 -5.67
CA ALA A 92 15.98 14.91 -7.00
C ALA A 92 16.28 13.54 -7.63
N GLU A 93 16.19 13.49 -8.95
CA GLU A 93 16.54 12.31 -9.75
C GLU A 93 17.44 12.72 -10.91
N GLU A 94 18.44 11.90 -11.20
CA GLU A 94 19.31 12.05 -12.36
C GLU A 94 19.35 10.77 -13.18
N THR A 95 18.97 10.87 -14.44
CA THR A 95 19.04 9.80 -15.43
C THR A 95 20.27 9.93 -16.29
N ILE A 96 21.18 8.97 -16.18
CA ILE A 96 22.46 8.93 -16.87
C ILE A 96 22.56 7.72 -17.80
N ALA A 97 23.70 7.59 -18.49
CA ALA A 97 24.00 6.44 -19.38
C ALA A 97 22.90 6.16 -20.43
N LYS A 98 22.34 7.23 -21.04
CA LYS A 98 21.27 7.18 -22.05
C LYS A 98 19.98 6.50 -21.52
N GLY A 99 19.57 6.82 -20.31
CA GLY A 99 18.37 6.27 -19.71
C GLY A 99 18.53 4.88 -19.07
N ARG A 100 19.77 4.44 -18.88
CA ARG A 100 20.03 3.11 -18.29
C ARG A 100 20.28 3.11 -16.80
N VAL A 101 20.60 4.25 -16.22
CA VAL A 101 20.86 4.40 -14.78
C VAL A 101 20.12 5.60 -14.26
N ASP A 102 19.27 5.39 -13.26
CA ASP A 102 18.55 6.43 -12.54
C ASP A 102 19.04 6.46 -11.09
N LEU A 103 19.46 7.65 -10.66
CA LEU A 103 19.92 7.94 -9.30
C LEU A 103 18.91 8.90 -8.67
N ALA A 104 18.36 8.54 -7.52
CA ALA A 104 17.45 9.42 -6.80
C ALA A 104 17.91 9.63 -5.35
N GLY A 105 17.74 10.84 -4.85
CA GLY A 105 18.11 11.17 -3.48
C GLY A 105 17.26 12.27 -2.88
N GLY A 106 16.89 12.14 -1.62
CA GLY A 106 16.04 13.07 -0.90
C GLY A 106 15.09 12.39 0.08
N ARG A 107 13.92 12.97 0.27
CA ARG A 107 12.85 12.36 1.03
C ARG A 107 11.96 11.54 0.08
N ILE A 108 12.05 10.23 0.17
CA ILE A 108 11.39 9.29 -0.76
C ILE A 108 10.60 8.25 0.06
N PRO A 109 9.32 7.99 -0.25
CA PRO A 109 8.62 6.82 0.27
C PRO A 109 9.20 5.55 -0.36
N LEU A 110 9.71 4.62 0.45
CA LEU A 110 10.29 3.37 -0.03
C LEU A 110 9.32 2.62 -0.95
N LEU A 111 8.06 2.56 -0.56
CA LEU A 111 7.05 1.77 -1.27
C LEU A 111 6.48 2.47 -2.52
N ASN A 112 6.89 3.70 -2.84
CA ASN A 112 6.61 4.28 -4.15
C ASN A 112 7.52 3.68 -5.23
N ASP A 113 8.75 3.32 -4.86
CA ASP A 113 9.74 2.77 -5.77
C ASP A 113 9.74 1.25 -5.81
N PHE A 114 9.53 0.60 -4.65
CA PHE A 114 9.61 -0.84 -4.47
C PHE A 114 8.24 -1.44 -4.15
N SER A 115 8.01 -2.70 -4.58
CA SER A 115 6.76 -3.41 -4.28
C SER A 115 5.49 -2.69 -4.78
N ALA A 116 5.61 -1.83 -5.79
CA ALA A 116 4.54 -0.99 -6.29
C ALA A 116 4.00 -1.48 -7.64
N SER A 117 2.69 -1.37 -7.85
CA SER A 117 2.05 -1.47 -9.16
C SER A 117 0.89 -0.48 -9.23
N PRO A 118 0.88 0.44 -10.22
CA PRO A 118 -0.19 1.44 -10.36
C PRO A 118 -1.55 0.81 -10.69
N LEU A 119 -1.57 -0.40 -11.23
CA LEU A 119 -2.80 -1.10 -11.59
C LEU A 119 -3.66 -1.44 -10.39
N TYR A 120 -3.05 -1.70 -9.23
CA TYR A 120 -3.80 -1.98 -8.01
C TYR A 120 -4.63 -0.80 -7.53
N CYS A 121 -4.31 0.44 -7.92
CA CYS A 121 -5.11 1.62 -7.57
C CYS A 121 -6.34 1.84 -8.46
N THR A 122 -6.67 0.87 -9.32
CA THR A 122 -8.02 0.70 -9.85
C THR A 122 -9.03 0.43 -8.73
N PHE A 123 -8.59 -0.24 -7.67
CA PHE A 123 -9.37 -0.61 -6.50
C PHE A 123 -9.33 0.48 -5.43
N GLN A 124 -10.26 0.41 -4.46
CA GLN A 124 -10.37 1.34 -3.33
C GLN A 124 -9.77 0.75 -2.05
N ASN A 125 -9.90 -0.56 -1.84
CA ASN A 125 -9.47 -1.22 -0.62
C ASN A 125 -7.94 -1.19 -0.47
N ASN A 126 -7.45 -0.90 0.73
CA ASN A 126 -6.02 -0.87 1.04
C ASN A 126 -5.34 -2.26 1.05
N ALA A 127 -6.10 -3.34 0.88
CA ALA A 127 -5.52 -4.64 0.55
C ALA A 127 -4.82 -4.62 -0.82
N PHE A 128 -5.14 -3.66 -1.68
CA PHE A 128 -4.64 -3.53 -3.05
C PHE A 128 -3.96 -2.17 -3.29
N CYS A 129 -4.73 -1.07 -3.28
CA CYS A 129 -4.21 0.27 -3.55
C CYS A 129 -3.43 0.84 -2.35
N GLY A 130 -2.53 1.77 -2.64
CA GLY A 130 -1.70 2.45 -1.64
C GLY A 130 -0.63 1.52 -1.04
N ASN A 131 -0.11 0.60 -1.82
CA ASN A 131 0.68 -0.58 -1.46
C ASN A 131 -0.11 -1.57 -0.60
N PRO A 132 -0.24 -2.83 -1.01
CA PRO A 132 -0.94 -3.85 -0.22
C PRO A 132 -0.51 -3.84 1.23
N LYS A 133 -1.47 -3.90 2.14
CA LYS A 133 -1.26 -3.56 3.55
C LYS A 133 -0.15 -4.39 4.23
N ALA A 134 0.08 -5.61 3.78
CA ALA A 134 1.19 -6.42 4.28
C ALA A 134 2.57 -5.83 3.92
N SER A 135 2.70 -5.12 2.79
CA SER A 135 3.91 -4.40 2.43
C SER A 135 4.11 -3.16 3.30
N SER A 136 3.04 -2.36 3.47
CA SER A 136 3.09 -1.08 4.20
C SER A 136 3.13 -1.22 5.73
N ASP A 137 2.86 -2.41 6.27
CA ASP A 137 2.88 -2.64 7.72
C ASP A 137 4.28 -2.85 8.30
N ASN A 138 5.28 -2.97 7.47
CA ASN A 138 6.64 -2.96 7.97
C ASN A 138 6.96 -1.53 8.38
N ILE A 139 6.72 -1.23 9.65
CA ILE A 139 6.59 0.11 10.23
C ILE A 139 7.82 1.01 10.12
N THR A 140 8.97 0.45 9.81
CA THR A 140 10.18 1.23 9.56
C THR A 140 10.31 1.63 8.10
N HIS A 141 9.51 1.01 7.23
CA HIS A 141 9.43 1.43 5.83
C HIS A 141 8.56 2.67 5.69
N SER A 142 9.08 3.66 5.02
CA SER A 142 8.26 4.77 4.60
C SER A 142 7.31 4.33 3.48
N SER A 143 6.03 4.58 3.67
CA SER A 143 5.00 4.39 2.67
C SER A 143 4.16 5.65 2.54
N TYR A 144 3.62 5.89 1.36
CA TYR A 144 2.73 7.02 1.13
C TYR A 144 1.67 7.15 2.25
N PRO A 145 1.47 8.33 2.89
CA PRO A 145 2.01 9.64 2.52
C PRO A 145 3.34 10.03 3.21
N ASP A 146 4.03 9.12 3.86
CA ASP A 146 5.25 9.43 4.61
C ASP A 146 6.51 9.04 3.82
N ALA A 147 7.57 9.83 3.98
CA ALA A 147 8.86 9.60 3.35
C ALA A 147 9.99 9.60 4.37
N SER A 148 11.03 8.85 4.08
CA SER A 148 12.30 8.90 4.79
C SER A 148 13.40 9.53 3.93
N TRP A 149 14.51 9.92 4.55
CA TRP A 149 15.73 10.21 3.81
C TRP A 149 16.20 8.95 3.12
N ALA A 150 16.50 9.04 1.83
CA ALA A 150 16.83 7.88 1.03
C ALA A 150 17.76 8.23 -0.13
N PHE A 151 18.45 7.20 -0.60
CA PHE A 151 19.15 7.17 -1.87
C PHE A 151 18.81 5.89 -2.60
N ARG A 152 18.44 5.97 -3.89
CA ARG A 152 18.08 4.84 -4.74
C ARG A 152 18.92 4.85 -6.01
N VAL A 153 19.26 3.65 -6.46
CA VAL A 153 19.85 3.38 -7.78
C VAL A 153 18.98 2.38 -8.51
N ARG A 154 18.58 2.69 -9.74
CA ARG A 154 17.93 1.76 -10.67
C ARG A 154 18.79 1.62 -11.91
N THR A 155 19.00 0.40 -12.36
CA THR A 155 19.73 0.11 -13.60
C THR A 155 18.84 -0.71 -14.54
N ARG A 156 18.93 -0.42 -15.84
CA ARG A 156 18.25 -1.16 -16.91
C ARG A 156 19.29 -1.87 -17.79
N PRO A 157 19.67 -3.13 -17.46
CA PRO A 157 20.60 -3.91 -18.25
C PRO A 157 20.11 -4.14 -19.69
N THR A 158 18.80 -4.31 -19.86
CA THR A 158 18.12 -4.41 -21.15
C THR A 158 16.93 -3.45 -21.21
N THR A 159 16.27 -3.35 -22.36
CA THR A 159 15.05 -2.55 -22.52
C THR A 159 13.84 -3.10 -21.76
N SER A 160 13.88 -4.36 -21.37
CA SER A 160 12.79 -5.07 -20.68
C SER A 160 13.13 -5.54 -19.27
N THR A 161 14.31 -5.20 -18.74
CA THR A 161 14.68 -5.60 -17.38
C THR A 161 15.24 -4.42 -16.59
N TYR A 162 14.98 -4.43 -15.29
CA TYR A 162 15.64 -3.53 -14.36
C TYR A 162 16.07 -4.27 -13.08
N ILE A 163 17.04 -3.70 -12.42
CA ILE A 163 17.42 -4.03 -11.05
C ILE A 163 17.55 -2.71 -10.30
N GLN A 164 17.00 -2.64 -9.11
CA GLN A 164 17.10 -1.47 -8.26
C GLN A 164 17.39 -1.83 -6.81
N THR A 165 18.06 -0.92 -6.13
CA THR A 165 18.36 -0.99 -4.70
C THR A 165 18.46 0.41 -4.12
N GLY A 166 18.47 0.52 -2.82
CA GLY A 166 18.60 1.81 -2.15
C GLY A 166 18.86 1.65 -0.65
N VAL A 167 19.07 2.78 0.01
CA VAL A 167 19.13 2.89 1.46
C VAL A 167 18.07 3.88 1.89
N TYR A 168 17.16 3.46 2.77
CA TYR A 168 16.05 4.25 3.31
C TYR A 168 16.20 4.30 4.83
N PHE A 169 16.47 5.48 5.37
CA PHE A 169 16.75 5.65 6.80
C PHE A 169 15.46 5.53 7.62
N SER A 170 15.44 4.58 8.54
CA SER A 170 14.32 4.34 9.45
C SER A 170 14.30 5.41 10.54
N GLN A 171 13.32 6.27 10.49
CA GLN A 171 13.17 7.41 11.39
C GLN A 171 12.02 7.16 12.36
N ALA A 172 12.28 7.20 13.68
CA ALA A 172 11.25 7.01 14.68
C ALA A 172 10.17 8.09 14.59
N GLY A 173 8.93 7.70 14.81
CA GLY A 173 7.81 8.62 14.86
C GLY A 173 7.36 9.16 13.50
N ILE A 174 7.83 8.60 12.38
CA ILE A 174 7.43 9.02 11.03
C ILE A 174 5.90 8.98 10.82
N TYR A 175 5.22 8.08 11.53
CA TYR A 175 3.76 7.97 11.56
C TYR A 175 3.11 8.61 12.79
N ALA A 176 3.88 9.28 13.65
CA ALA A 176 3.36 9.85 14.88
C ALA A 176 2.67 11.20 14.60
N ASN A 177 1.39 11.28 14.92
CA ASN A 177 0.56 12.46 14.73
C ASN A 177 1.10 13.74 15.39
N THR A 178 1.97 13.61 16.39
CA THR A 178 2.47 14.74 17.18
C THR A 178 3.81 15.27 16.71
N GLN A 179 4.59 14.48 15.96
CA GLN A 179 5.98 14.85 15.62
C GLN A 179 6.18 15.15 14.14
N TYR A 180 5.64 14.31 13.25
CA TYR A 180 5.91 14.39 11.81
C TYR A 180 4.67 14.59 10.96
N ARG A 181 3.59 14.99 11.56
CA ARG A 181 2.26 15.09 10.96
C ARG A 181 2.22 15.89 9.63
N THR A 182 3.12 16.83 9.44
CA THR A 182 3.16 17.65 8.23
C THR A 182 4.20 17.20 7.21
N GLY A 183 5.04 16.22 7.54
CA GLY A 183 6.12 15.74 6.66
C GLY A 183 7.27 16.73 6.41
N PHE A 184 7.18 17.99 6.90
CA PHE A 184 8.19 19.05 6.67
C PHE A 184 9.36 18.98 7.66
N LYS A 185 9.68 17.83 8.21
CA LYS A 185 10.84 17.64 9.06
C LYS A 185 12.03 17.17 8.23
N PHE A 186 13.01 18.03 8.05
CA PHE A 186 14.19 17.80 7.22
C PHE A 186 15.46 17.45 8.00
N ASN A 187 15.41 17.38 9.33
CA ASN A 187 16.56 16.94 10.11
C ASN A 187 16.66 15.41 10.17
N GLY A 188 17.86 14.91 10.47
CA GLY A 188 18.13 13.48 10.69
C GLY A 188 17.92 13.01 12.12
N ALA A 189 17.26 13.80 12.98
CA ALA A 189 16.98 13.38 14.35
C ALA A 189 16.09 12.14 14.35
N ASP A 190 16.31 11.25 15.33
CA ASP A 190 15.55 10.02 15.52
C ASP A 190 15.73 8.96 14.41
N ILE A 191 16.74 9.07 13.54
CA ILE A 191 17.18 7.97 12.68
C ILE A 191 17.91 6.94 13.56
N HIS A 192 17.44 5.68 13.51
CA HIS A 192 17.95 4.60 14.36
C HIS A 192 18.11 3.27 13.61
N GLY A 193 18.12 3.33 12.29
CA GLY A 193 18.35 2.18 11.41
C GLY A 193 18.11 2.53 9.96
N GLU A 194 18.27 1.54 9.11
CA GLU A 194 18.00 1.65 7.68
C GLU A 194 17.31 0.41 7.14
N ALA A 195 16.51 0.61 6.10
CA ALA A 195 15.96 -0.44 5.25
C ALA A 195 16.71 -0.45 3.92
N ILE A 196 17.13 -1.63 3.49
CA ILE A 196 17.88 -1.87 2.25
C ILE A 196 17.06 -2.80 1.36
N PRO A 197 16.23 -2.24 0.44
CA PRO A 197 15.49 -3.02 -0.53
C PRO A 197 16.36 -3.40 -1.73
N VAL A 198 16.06 -4.56 -2.32
CA VAL A 198 16.52 -4.97 -3.65
C VAL A 198 15.32 -5.48 -4.43
N GLU A 199 15.15 -5.03 -5.67
CA GLU A 199 14.09 -5.51 -6.57
C GLU A 199 14.63 -5.70 -7.97
N ALA A 200 14.23 -6.80 -8.61
CA ALA A 200 14.42 -7.06 -10.02
C ALA A 200 13.07 -7.14 -10.73
N GLY A 201 12.98 -6.53 -11.90
CA GLY A 201 11.80 -6.53 -12.72
C GLY A 201 12.07 -6.97 -14.16
N TRP A 202 11.05 -7.59 -14.74
CA TRP A 202 11.01 -7.98 -16.15
C TRP A 202 9.70 -7.49 -16.77
N GLU A 203 9.83 -6.72 -17.86
CA GLU A 203 8.77 -5.99 -18.55
C GLU A 203 8.67 -6.47 -20.01
N PRO A 204 8.25 -7.74 -20.27
CA PRO A 204 8.16 -8.29 -21.60
C PRO A 204 6.96 -7.77 -22.39
N LEU A 205 7.05 -7.92 -23.72
CA LEU A 205 5.95 -7.76 -24.65
C LEU A 205 5.69 -9.10 -25.35
N PHE A 206 4.59 -9.77 -25.03
CA PHE A 206 4.31 -11.11 -25.53
C PHE A 206 3.48 -11.12 -26.82
N GLY A 207 3.79 -12.08 -27.67
CA GLY A 207 3.04 -12.38 -28.89
C GLY A 207 3.13 -11.31 -29.96
N LYS A 208 2.30 -11.48 -30.99
CA LYS A 208 2.23 -10.55 -32.15
C LYS A 208 1.63 -9.20 -31.73
N ASP A 209 0.72 -9.20 -30.78
CA ASP A 209 0.02 -8.00 -30.28
C ASP A 209 0.84 -7.25 -29.24
N LYS A 210 2.09 -7.69 -28.97
CA LYS A 210 2.98 -7.07 -27.98
C LYS A 210 2.29 -6.81 -26.65
N LEU A 211 1.65 -7.84 -26.10
CA LEU A 211 0.91 -7.77 -24.84
C LEU A 211 1.87 -7.49 -23.67
N PRO A 212 1.73 -6.35 -22.97
CA PRO A 212 2.63 -5.99 -21.89
C PRO A 212 2.42 -6.88 -20.67
N GLY A 213 3.51 -7.23 -20.02
CA GLY A 213 3.54 -7.87 -18.72
C GLY A 213 4.58 -7.20 -17.83
N HIS A 214 4.34 -7.18 -16.53
CA HIS A 214 5.28 -6.69 -15.53
C HIS A 214 5.42 -7.73 -14.44
N TYR A 215 6.62 -8.24 -14.27
CA TYR A 215 6.96 -9.25 -13.27
C TYR A 215 8.07 -8.69 -12.41
N LYS A 216 7.88 -8.68 -11.10
CA LYS A 216 8.90 -8.20 -10.17
C LYS A 216 8.99 -9.07 -8.94
N VAL A 217 10.21 -9.21 -8.46
CA VAL A 217 10.52 -9.87 -7.20
C VAL A 217 11.45 -8.98 -6.40
N GLY A 218 11.24 -8.93 -5.11
CA GLY A 218 12.07 -8.10 -4.26
C GLY A 218 12.12 -8.60 -2.83
N TYR A 219 13.07 -8.04 -2.13
CA TYR A 219 13.36 -8.33 -0.74
C TYR A 219 13.89 -7.07 -0.05
N VAL A 220 13.57 -6.88 1.20
CA VAL A 220 14.11 -5.81 2.03
C VAL A 220 14.52 -6.34 3.38
N ILE A 221 15.67 -5.92 3.84
CA ILE A 221 16.12 -6.05 5.22
C ILE A 221 16.05 -4.71 5.92
N ASP A 222 15.78 -4.75 7.21
CA ASP A 222 15.64 -3.59 8.07
C ASP A 222 16.34 -3.88 9.41
N ASN A 223 17.25 -3.02 9.83
CA ASN A 223 18.01 -3.16 11.06
C ASN A 223 17.54 -2.24 12.19
N ALA A 224 16.45 -1.49 11.98
CA ALA A 224 15.85 -0.70 13.04
C ALA A 224 15.33 -1.57 14.20
N PRO A 225 15.09 -0.99 15.38
CA PRO A 225 14.57 -1.72 16.52
C PRO A 225 13.11 -2.15 16.30
N HIS A 226 12.86 -3.45 16.38
CA HIS A 226 11.52 -4.05 16.32
C HIS A 226 11.20 -4.81 17.60
N LYS A 227 9.98 -4.74 18.07
CA LYS A 227 9.52 -5.59 19.18
C LYS A 227 9.20 -7.00 18.67
N ASP A 228 9.65 -8.00 19.42
CA ASP A 228 9.25 -9.39 19.20
C ASP A 228 7.76 -9.57 19.52
N ASN A 229 7.02 -10.20 18.63
CA ASN A 229 5.59 -10.43 18.81
C ASN A 229 5.26 -11.42 19.96
N TYR A 230 6.24 -12.15 20.49
CA TYR A 230 5.95 -13.23 21.46
C TYR A 230 6.94 -13.34 22.61
N TYR A 231 8.25 -13.19 22.35
CA TYR A 231 9.28 -13.46 23.37
C TYR A 231 9.74 -12.19 24.10
N ASP A 232 9.99 -12.35 25.39
CA ASP A 232 10.68 -11.38 26.24
C ASP A 232 12.21 -11.43 26.08
N VAL A 233 12.90 -10.62 26.89
CA VAL A 233 14.38 -10.55 26.91
C VAL A 233 15.05 -11.86 27.34
N ASN A 234 14.34 -12.75 28.06
CA ASN A 234 14.82 -14.04 28.52
C ASN A 234 14.38 -15.22 27.64
N GLY A 235 13.65 -14.94 26.52
CA GLY A 235 13.15 -15.97 25.62
C GLY A 235 11.90 -16.69 26.10
N GLN A 236 11.18 -16.14 27.08
CA GLN A 236 9.88 -16.62 27.53
C GLN A 236 8.76 -15.81 26.87
N PRO A 237 7.51 -16.34 26.80
CA PRO A 237 6.38 -15.53 26.35
C PRO A 237 6.19 -14.32 27.28
N TYR A 238 6.29 -13.10 26.72
CA TYR A 238 6.23 -11.88 27.52
C TYR A 238 4.88 -11.70 28.27
N VAL A 239 3.81 -12.30 27.74
CA VAL A 239 2.49 -12.30 28.41
C VAL A 239 2.52 -13.09 29.71
N ILE A 240 3.33 -14.15 29.79
CA ILE A 240 3.46 -15.00 30.98
C ILE A 240 4.46 -14.39 31.98
N SER A 241 5.60 -13.96 31.48
CA SER A 241 6.67 -13.43 32.34
C SER A 241 6.37 -12.03 32.90
N GLY A 242 5.51 -11.25 32.20
CA GLY A 242 5.27 -9.83 32.50
C GLY A 242 6.46 -8.91 32.19
N LEU A 243 7.54 -9.46 31.61
CA LEU A 243 8.71 -8.69 31.19
C LEU A 243 8.46 -8.03 29.82
N PRO A 244 9.16 -6.94 29.48
CA PRO A 244 9.04 -6.31 28.18
C PRO A 244 9.39 -7.27 27.03
N ALA A 245 8.68 -7.15 25.92
CA ALA A 245 9.02 -7.85 24.69
C ALA A 245 10.46 -7.53 24.27
N ARG A 246 11.19 -8.55 23.82
CA ARG A 246 12.57 -8.43 23.32
C ARG A 246 12.61 -7.50 22.13
N THR A 247 13.64 -6.66 22.04
CA THR A 247 13.95 -5.88 20.86
C THR A 247 14.82 -6.69 19.91
N LEU A 248 14.44 -6.73 18.65
CA LEU A 248 15.19 -7.32 17.54
C LEU A 248 15.68 -6.21 16.63
N HIS A 249 16.93 -6.27 16.19
CA HIS A 249 17.52 -5.35 15.23
C HIS A 249 17.59 -6.00 13.84
N TYR A 250 16.53 -6.69 13.48
CA TYR A 250 16.37 -7.34 12.18
C TYR A 250 14.90 -7.63 11.89
N SER A 251 14.44 -7.14 10.77
CA SER A 251 13.16 -7.51 10.17
C SER A 251 13.35 -7.66 8.67
N TRP A 252 12.40 -8.28 8.00
CA TRP A 252 12.46 -8.46 6.55
C TRP A 252 11.07 -8.55 5.95
N SER A 253 10.99 -8.20 4.67
CA SER A 253 9.84 -8.44 3.80
C SER A 253 10.32 -8.92 2.44
N ALA A 254 9.52 -9.77 1.81
CA ALA A 254 9.72 -10.25 0.44
C ALA A 254 8.43 -10.11 -0.34
N TRP A 255 8.52 -9.88 -1.64
CA TRP A 255 7.37 -9.78 -2.52
C TRP A 255 7.64 -10.38 -3.90
N ALA A 256 6.57 -10.85 -4.52
CA ALA A 256 6.51 -11.15 -5.93
C ALA A 256 5.20 -10.58 -6.48
N LEU A 257 5.29 -9.77 -7.53
CA LEU A 257 4.14 -9.16 -8.19
C LEU A 257 4.18 -9.47 -9.67
N ALA A 258 3.02 -9.74 -10.23
CA ALA A 258 2.89 -9.95 -11.66
C ALA A 258 1.58 -9.31 -12.15
N ASP A 259 1.67 -8.66 -13.29
CA ASP A 259 0.52 -8.34 -14.12
C ASP A 259 0.81 -8.71 -15.57
N GLN A 260 -0.20 -9.21 -16.27
CA GLN A 260 -0.07 -9.64 -17.64
C GLN A 260 -1.34 -9.32 -18.43
N MET A 261 -1.21 -8.50 -19.45
CA MET A 261 -2.26 -8.38 -20.44
C MET A 261 -2.35 -9.70 -21.23
N VAL A 262 -3.51 -10.35 -21.16
CA VAL A 262 -3.76 -11.63 -21.84
C VAL A 262 -4.62 -11.48 -23.09
N TRP A 263 -5.31 -10.36 -23.19
CA TRP A 263 -6.13 -10.05 -24.36
C TRP A 263 -6.15 -8.55 -24.60
N ARG A 264 -5.95 -8.13 -25.86
CA ARG A 264 -6.04 -6.73 -26.28
C ARG A 264 -7.37 -6.47 -27.00
N HIS A 265 -8.10 -5.47 -26.54
CA HIS A 265 -9.28 -4.98 -27.23
C HIS A 265 -8.86 -3.93 -28.28
N HIS A 266 -9.25 -4.14 -29.52
CA HIS A 266 -8.99 -3.16 -30.59
C HIS A 266 -10.14 -2.15 -30.66
N VAL A 267 -10.20 -1.24 -29.68
CA VAL A 267 -11.25 -0.20 -29.60
C VAL A 267 -10.68 1.17 -29.93
N LYS A 268 -11.47 1.96 -30.69
CA LYS A 268 -11.08 3.33 -31.02
C LYS A 268 -11.06 4.20 -29.77
N GLY A 269 -9.97 4.94 -29.58
CA GLY A 269 -9.83 5.89 -28.45
C GLY A 269 -9.16 5.33 -27.21
N ASN A 270 -8.80 4.04 -27.19
CA ASN A 270 -8.01 3.45 -26.11
C ASN A 270 -7.03 2.40 -26.70
N ALA A 271 -5.77 2.77 -26.82
CA ALA A 271 -4.72 1.88 -27.33
C ALA A 271 -4.32 0.80 -26.30
N ASP A 272 -4.57 1.06 -25.01
CA ASP A 272 -4.19 0.18 -23.89
C ASP A 272 -5.37 -0.66 -23.41
N ALA A 273 -6.46 -0.71 -24.18
CA ALA A 273 -7.63 -1.51 -23.87
C ALA A 273 -7.30 -3.00 -23.91
N GLY A 274 -7.73 -3.72 -22.87
CA GLY A 274 -7.50 -5.16 -22.78
C GLY A 274 -7.75 -5.73 -21.40
N LEU A 275 -7.76 -7.05 -21.36
CA LEU A 275 -7.86 -7.84 -20.14
C LEU A 275 -6.48 -8.11 -19.57
N ILE A 276 -6.27 -7.69 -18.31
CA ILE A 276 -5.02 -7.84 -17.56
C ILE A 276 -5.31 -8.73 -16.34
N LEU A 277 -4.51 -9.77 -16.16
CA LEU A 277 -4.51 -10.58 -14.94
C LEU A 277 -3.51 -10.00 -13.94
N LEU A 278 -3.87 -10.00 -12.66
CA LEU A 278 -3.06 -9.51 -11.56
C LEU A 278 -2.76 -10.64 -10.58
N GLY A 279 -1.55 -10.67 -10.05
CA GLY A 279 -1.16 -11.56 -8.98
C GLY A 279 -0.12 -10.94 -8.07
N GLY A 280 -0.25 -11.17 -6.76
CA GLY A 280 0.69 -10.65 -5.77
C GLY A 280 0.88 -11.59 -4.60
N MET A 281 2.12 -11.65 -4.10
CA MET A 281 2.48 -12.37 -2.90
C MET A 281 3.43 -11.53 -2.05
N TYR A 282 3.15 -11.48 -0.76
CA TYR A 282 3.99 -10.84 0.25
C TYR A 282 4.27 -11.81 1.39
N ALA A 283 5.49 -11.81 1.88
CA ALA A 283 5.91 -12.56 3.05
C ALA A 283 6.76 -11.66 3.95
N ASN A 284 6.44 -11.61 5.23
CA ASN A 284 7.09 -10.75 6.21
C ASN A 284 7.62 -11.55 7.39
N SER A 285 8.57 -10.97 8.12
CA SER A 285 9.08 -11.52 9.37
C SER A 285 7.94 -11.82 10.35
N PRO A 286 7.65 -13.07 10.68
CA PRO A 286 6.53 -13.41 11.57
C PRO A 286 6.77 -12.98 13.01
N ARG A 287 8.02 -12.68 13.39
CA ARG A 287 8.38 -12.27 14.73
C ARG A 287 8.18 -10.79 15.00
N THR A 288 8.16 -9.97 13.95
CA THR A 288 8.13 -8.51 14.07
C THR A 288 6.91 -7.88 13.42
N GLN A 289 6.25 -8.59 12.48
CA GLN A 289 5.14 -8.06 11.71
C GLN A 289 3.83 -8.78 12.06
N LEU A 290 2.72 -8.04 12.05
CA LEU A 290 1.39 -8.61 12.29
C LEU A 290 0.93 -9.43 11.07
N ARG A 291 1.02 -8.87 9.87
CA ARG A 291 0.66 -9.55 8.61
C ARG A 291 1.87 -10.33 8.09
N ALA A 292 1.93 -11.63 8.40
CA ALA A 292 3.05 -12.48 7.97
C ALA A 292 3.00 -12.82 6.49
N GLN A 293 1.81 -12.93 5.91
CA GLN A 293 1.64 -13.25 4.50
C GLN A 293 0.41 -12.55 3.94
N GLN A 294 0.50 -12.14 2.68
CA GLN A 294 -0.66 -11.70 1.89
C GLN A 294 -0.54 -12.27 0.49
N TYR A 295 -1.66 -12.71 -0.05
CA TYR A 295 -1.79 -13.19 -1.43
C TYR A 295 -2.93 -12.42 -2.09
N SER A 296 -2.76 -12.03 -3.35
CA SER A 296 -3.81 -11.41 -4.13
C SER A 296 -3.88 -12.01 -5.53
N ALA A 297 -5.08 -12.10 -6.09
CA ALA A 297 -5.31 -12.49 -7.46
C ALA A 297 -6.54 -11.76 -7.99
N GLY A 298 -6.44 -11.24 -9.21
CA GLY A 298 -7.54 -10.48 -9.79
C GLY A 298 -7.37 -10.23 -11.27
N LEU A 299 -8.27 -9.42 -11.79
CA LEU A 299 -8.27 -8.97 -13.17
C LEU A 299 -8.73 -7.52 -13.29
N ILE A 300 -8.29 -6.88 -14.35
CA ILE A 300 -8.74 -5.57 -14.80
C ILE A 300 -9.04 -5.71 -16.30
N ASP A 301 -10.21 -5.24 -16.72
CA ASP A 301 -10.56 -5.17 -18.14
C ASP A 301 -10.92 -3.74 -18.52
N SER A 302 -10.11 -3.13 -19.35
CA SER A 302 -10.28 -1.76 -19.82
C SER A 302 -10.77 -1.76 -21.26
N GLY A 303 -11.79 -0.94 -21.56
CA GLY A 303 -12.31 -0.83 -22.93
C GLY A 303 -13.08 -2.08 -23.39
N PHE A 304 -13.54 -2.91 -22.47
CA PHE A 304 -14.34 -4.11 -22.80
C PHE A 304 -15.65 -3.77 -23.52
N TRP A 305 -16.13 -2.55 -23.41
CA TRP A 305 -17.34 -2.07 -24.08
C TRP A 305 -17.00 -0.95 -25.07
N ALA A 306 -17.20 -1.22 -26.36
CA ALA A 306 -16.80 -0.31 -27.44
C ALA A 306 -17.46 1.09 -27.36
N ALA A 307 -18.69 1.19 -26.81
CA ALA A 307 -19.35 2.48 -26.60
C ALA A 307 -18.73 3.32 -25.45
N ARG A 308 -17.95 2.68 -24.58
CA ARG A 308 -17.29 3.28 -23.41
C ARG A 308 -15.82 2.82 -23.35
N PRO A 309 -14.99 3.24 -24.32
CA PRO A 309 -13.65 2.67 -24.52
C PRO A 309 -12.66 2.97 -23.38
N LEU A 310 -12.95 3.96 -22.54
CA LEU A 310 -12.09 4.37 -21.43
C LEU A 310 -12.57 3.85 -20.08
N ASP A 311 -13.70 3.15 -20.04
CA ASP A 311 -14.19 2.56 -18.79
C ASP A 311 -13.40 1.29 -18.46
N THR A 312 -13.33 0.98 -17.18
CA THR A 312 -12.57 -0.17 -16.67
C THR A 312 -13.39 -0.91 -15.62
N ILE A 313 -13.45 -2.22 -15.72
CA ILE A 313 -13.94 -3.09 -14.67
C ILE A 313 -12.76 -3.77 -13.97
N GLY A 314 -12.83 -3.94 -12.65
CA GLY A 314 -11.82 -4.65 -11.87
C GLY A 314 -12.46 -5.58 -10.86
N ILE A 315 -11.88 -6.76 -10.68
CA ILE A 315 -12.20 -7.69 -9.60
C ILE A 315 -10.90 -8.18 -8.99
N ASN A 316 -10.77 -8.12 -7.68
CA ASN A 316 -9.57 -8.59 -7.00
C ASN A 316 -9.91 -9.23 -5.65
N PHE A 317 -9.18 -10.27 -5.31
CA PHE A 317 -9.31 -11.00 -4.06
C PHE A 317 -7.99 -10.94 -3.30
N SER A 318 -8.06 -10.74 -1.98
CA SER A 318 -6.89 -10.77 -1.09
C SER A 318 -7.15 -11.70 0.09
N TYR A 319 -6.16 -12.51 0.41
CA TYR A 319 -6.05 -13.33 1.60
C TYR A 319 -4.88 -12.82 2.44
N VAL A 320 -5.13 -12.49 3.71
CA VAL A 320 -4.09 -12.04 4.66
C VAL A 320 -4.00 -13.03 5.82
N ARG A 321 -2.80 -13.51 6.09
CA ARG A 321 -2.50 -14.37 7.23
C ARG A 321 -1.76 -13.58 8.31
N VAL A 322 -2.33 -13.58 9.50
CA VAL A 322 -1.70 -13.03 10.70
C VAL A 322 -0.53 -13.92 11.14
N SER A 323 0.49 -13.30 11.69
CA SER A 323 1.68 -13.99 12.22
C SER A 323 1.30 -15.03 13.27
N LYS A 324 1.90 -16.21 13.17
CA LYS A 324 1.69 -17.29 14.14
C LYS A 324 2.10 -16.87 15.56
N THR A 325 3.17 -16.08 15.69
CA THR A 325 3.64 -15.58 16.97
C THR A 325 2.71 -14.52 17.53
N ALA A 326 2.19 -13.60 16.71
CA ALA A 326 1.16 -12.65 17.15
C ALA A 326 -0.13 -13.38 17.58
N THR A 327 -0.60 -14.35 16.79
CA THR A 327 -1.77 -15.19 17.16
C THR A 327 -1.55 -15.92 18.49
N ALA A 328 -0.34 -16.45 18.71
CA ALA A 328 0.00 -17.14 19.97
C ALA A 328 -0.03 -16.18 21.16
N THR A 329 0.50 -14.98 21.00
CA THR A 329 0.44 -13.91 22.01
C THR A 329 -1.01 -13.54 22.35
N GLU A 330 -1.84 -13.30 21.34
CA GLU A 330 -3.26 -12.95 21.53
C GLU A 330 -4.04 -14.08 22.21
N ARG A 331 -3.72 -15.35 21.94
CA ARG A 331 -4.30 -16.50 22.64
C ARG A 331 -3.95 -16.51 24.12
N LEU A 332 -2.70 -16.22 24.47
CA LEU A 332 -2.28 -16.09 25.87
C LEU A 332 -2.97 -14.90 26.53
N GLN A 333 -3.01 -13.74 25.86
CA GLN A 333 -3.71 -12.56 26.37
C GLN A 333 -5.19 -12.85 26.64
N ALA A 334 -5.88 -13.51 25.70
CA ALA A 334 -7.27 -13.92 25.88
C ALA A 334 -7.44 -14.90 27.06
N MET A 335 -6.51 -15.86 27.22
CA MET A 335 -6.53 -16.82 28.32
C MET A 335 -6.40 -16.14 29.69
N TYR A 336 -5.59 -15.09 29.77
CA TYR A 336 -5.39 -14.33 31.00
C TYR A 336 -6.32 -13.12 31.16
N GLY A 337 -7.31 -12.95 30.28
CA GLY A 337 -8.26 -11.84 30.33
C GLY A 337 -7.63 -10.48 30.04
N LEU A 338 -6.51 -10.44 29.34
CA LEU A 338 -5.78 -9.22 28.99
C LEU A 338 -6.27 -8.64 27.66
N PRO A 339 -6.15 -7.33 27.43
CA PRO A 339 -6.39 -6.73 26.13
C PRO A 339 -5.49 -7.34 25.06
N LEU A 340 -6.05 -7.65 23.89
CA LEU A 340 -5.28 -8.20 22.78
C LEU A 340 -4.38 -7.13 22.15
N MET A 341 -3.20 -7.53 21.70
CA MET A 341 -2.18 -6.61 21.14
C MET A 341 -2.67 -5.82 19.94
N SER A 342 -3.58 -6.37 19.14
CA SER A 342 -4.19 -5.73 17.99
C SER A 342 -5.46 -4.94 18.30
N SER A 343 -5.86 -4.84 19.56
CA SER A 343 -7.16 -4.31 20.00
C SER A 343 -8.36 -5.04 19.37
N SER A 344 -8.18 -6.30 18.96
CA SER A 344 -9.23 -7.17 18.44
C SER A 344 -10.04 -7.80 19.59
N LEU A 345 -11.24 -8.30 19.29
CA LEU A 345 -12.12 -8.96 20.30
C LEU A 345 -11.69 -10.41 20.56
N THR A 346 -11.15 -11.06 19.55
CA THR A 346 -10.69 -12.45 19.60
C THR A 346 -9.36 -12.60 18.87
N PRO A 347 -8.56 -13.63 19.20
CA PRO A 347 -7.27 -13.84 18.54
C PRO A 347 -7.41 -13.90 17.02
N GLN A 348 -6.58 -13.11 16.35
CA GLN A 348 -6.55 -13.00 14.90
C GLN A 348 -5.83 -14.19 14.25
N THR A 349 -6.28 -14.62 13.06
CA THR A 349 -5.66 -15.72 12.32
C THR A 349 -5.48 -15.42 10.83
N PHE A 350 -6.57 -15.31 10.08
CA PHE A 350 -6.59 -14.88 8.68
C PHE A 350 -7.89 -14.16 8.36
N GLY A 351 -7.85 -13.29 7.39
CA GLY A 351 -9.00 -12.57 6.85
C GLY A 351 -8.88 -12.42 5.34
N GLU A 352 -10.01 -12.22 4.68
CA GLU A 352 -10.08 -12.13 3.23
C GLU A 352 -10.97 -10.97 2.83
N VAL A 353 -10.68 -10.40 1.66
CA VAL A 353 -11.54 -9.39 1.04
C VAL A 353 -11.62 -9.62 -0.46
N LEU A 354 -12.84 -9.55 -0.98
CA LEU A 354 -13.13 -9.47 -2.40
C LEU A 354 -13.60 -8.06 -2.71
N GLU A 355 -13.06 -7.46 -3.76
CA GLU A 355 -13.51 -6.16 -4.28
C GLU A 355 -13.86 -6.27 -5.75
N ALA A 356 -14.95 -5.59 -6.13
CA ALA A 356 -15.37 -5.41 -7.51
C ALA A 356 -15.67 -3.93 -7.74
N THR A 357 -15.09 -3.35 -8.79
CA THR A 357 -15.24 -1.93 -9.11
C THR A 357 -15.49 -1.73 -10.59
N TYR A 358 -16.22 -0.68 -10.93
CA TYR A 358 -16.45 -0.24 -12.31
C TYR A 358 -16.10 1.23 -12.46
N ARG A 359 -14.89 1.52 -12.95
CA ARG A 359 -14.41 2.89 -13.15
C ARG A 359 -14.96 3.48 -14.45
N ILE A 360 -15.84 4.44 -14.30
CA ILE A 360 -16.47 5.21 -15.37
C ILE A 360 -15.58 6.41 -15.68
N HIS A 361 -15.14 6.54 -16.92
CA HIS A 361 -14.54 7.76 -17.43
C HIS A 361 -15.67 8.75 -17.77
N VAL A 362 -15.88 9.74 -16.91
CA VAL A 362 -16.95 10.73 -17.06
C VAL A 362 -16.56 11.75 -18.13
N MET A 363 -15.37 12.32 -18.00
CA MET A 363 -14.73 13.24 -18.97
C MET A 363 -13.23 13.33 -18.63
N ARG A 364 -12.47 14.04 -19.45
CA ARG A 364 -11.04 14.24 -19.21
C ARG A 364 -10.79 14.76 -17.80
N GLY A 365 -9.95 14.06 -17.05
CA GLY A 365 -9.60 14.37 -15.66
C GLY A 365 -10.67 14.00 -14.62
N ILE A 366 -11.82 13.42 -15.01
CA ILE A 366 -12.88 13.04 -14.06
C ILE A 366 -13.24 11.57 -14.22
N THR A 367 -13.08 10.81 -13.14
CA THR A 367 -13.55 9.43 -13.05
C THR A 367 -14.45 9.22 -11.83
N PHE A 368 -15.38 8.29 -11.96
CA PHE A 368 -16.28 7.85 -10.89
C PHE A 368 -16.36 6.33 -10.91
N ALA A 369 -16.13 5.67 -9.79
CA ALA A 369 -16.06 4.22 -9.71
C ALA A 369 -16.96 3.68 -8.59
N PRO A 370 -18.20 3.22 -8.89
CA PRO A 370 -18.95 2.36 -7.97
C PRO A 370 -18.10 1.18 -7.54
N ASP A 371 -18.21 0.84 -6.27
CA ASP A 371 -17.36 -0.13 -5.60
C ASP A 371 -18.19 -1.06 -4.71
N PHE A 372 -17.87 -2.34 -4.74
CA PHE A 372 -18.43 -3.37 -3.87
C PHE A 372 -17.29 -4.13 -3.21
N GLN A 373 -17.34 -4.26 -1.87
CA GLN A 373 -16.38 -5.03 -1.09
C GLN A 373 -17.10 -6.06 -0.23
N TYR A 374 -16.56 -7.28 -0.18
CA TYR A 374 -17.05 -8.34 0.71
C TYR A 374 -15.92 -8.84 1.58
N TYR A 375 -16.12 -8.78 2.89
CA TYR A 375 -15.16 -9.19 3.91
C TYR A 375 -15.53 -10.52 4.49
N PHE A 376 -14.67 -11.52 4.31
CA PHE A 376 -14.73 -12.78 5.02
C PHE A 376 -13.89 -12.68 6.28
N ARG A 377 -14.45 -12.99 7.43
CA ARG A 377 -13.77 -12.93 8.74
C ARG A 377 -13.11 -11.56 8.99
N PRO A 378 -13.88 -10.48 9.09
CA PRO A 378 -13.34 -9.15 9.31
C PRO A 378 -12.31 -9.12 10.43
N GLY A 379 -11.20 -8.39 10.21
CA GLY A 379 -10.10 -8.31 11.18
C GLY A 379 -9.41 -9.64 11.48
N ALA A 380 -9.55 -10.66 10.61
CA ALA A 380 -9.06 -12.03 10.82
C ALA A 380 -9.64 -12.74 12.06
N GLN A 381 -10.82 -12.32 12.52
CA GLN A 381 -11.46 -12.80 13.75
C GLN A 381 -12.63 -13.73 13.42
N LYS A 382 -12.55 -14.99 13.87
CA LYS A 382 -13.61 -15.99 13.63
C LYS A 382 -14.96 -15.60 14.25
N ALA A 383 -14.95 -14.80 15.30
CA ALA A 383 -16.16 -14.37 16.00
C ALA A 383 -16.94 -13.26 15.29
N LEU A 384 -16.31 -12.56 14.34
CA LEU A 384 -16.98 -11.50 13.61
C LEU A 384 -17.73 -12.07 12.39
N LYS A 385 -18.92 -11.53 12.15
CA LYS A 385 -19.73 -11.87 10.97
C LYS A 385 -19.13 -11.22 9.73
N ASP A 386 -19.25 -11.91 8.62
CA ASP A 386 -18.93 -11.36 7.30
C ASP A 386 -19.70 -10.09 7.03
N ALA A 387 -19.09 -9.20 6.24
CA ALA A 387 -19.66 -7.88 5.95
C ALA A 387 -19.56 -7.57 4.46
N ALA A 388 -20.65 -7.08 3.88
CA ALA A 388 -20.68 -6.51 2.54
C ALA A 388 -20.80 -4.99 2.63
N MET A 389 -20.11 -4.31 1.72
CA MET A 389 -20.09 -2.85 1.59
C MET A 389 -20.39 -2.41 0.17
N LEU A 390 -21.07 -1.30 0.05
CA LEU A 390 -21.16 -0.53 -1.20
C LEU A 390 -20.52 0.84 -1.00
N GLY A 391 -19.87 1.32 -2.03
CA GLY A 391 -19.21 2.60 -2.01
C GLY A 391 -18.94 3.15 -3.40
N PHE A 392 -18.10 4.16 -3.44
CA PHE A 392 -17.54 4.69 -4.67
C PHE A 392 -16.21 5.38 -4.42
N LYS A 393 -15.39 5.40 -5.45
CA LYS A 393 -14.19 6.23 -5.57
C LYS A 393 -14.43 7.29 -6.65
N SER A 394 -14.18 8.55 -6.36
CA SER A 394 -14.19 9.62 -7.34
C SER A 394 -12.84 10.31 -7.39
N HIS A 395 -12.39 10.63 -8.58
CA HIS A 395 -11.13 11.34 -8.79
C HIS A 395 -11.35 12.49 -9.78
N ILE A 396 -10.82 13.66 -9.43
CA ILE A 396 -10.88 14.87 -10.24
C ILE A 396 -9.48 15.45 -10.33
N GLN A 397 -8.96 15.53 -11.53
CA GLN A 397 -7.71 16.23 -11.85
C GLN A 397 -8.08 17.60 -12.44
N PHE A 398 -7.57 18.67 -11.84
CA PHE A 398 -7.91 20.04 -12.25
C PHE A 398 -6.98 20.56 -13.35
N PHE A 399 -5.68 20.28 -13.29
CA PHE A 399 -4.66 20.67 -14.29
C PHE A 399 -3.37 19.88 -14.13
#